data_a4231d94bb8f6f7aff5a0582438c1cdb
#
_entry.id   a4231d94bb8f6f7aff5a0582438c1cdb
#
_cell.length_a   1.000
_cell.length_b   1.000
_cell.length_c   1.000
_cell.angle_alpha   90.00
_cell.angle_beta   90.00
_cell.angle_gamma   90.00
#
_symmetry.space_group_name_H-M   'P 1'
#
loop_
_entity.id
_entity.type
_entity.pdbx_description
1 polymer ?
#
loop_
_entity_poly.entity_id
_entity_poly.type
_entity_poly.pdbx_seq_one_letter_code
_entity_poly.pdbx_strand_id
1 'polypeptide(L)'
;MRPRWGLGVLALAVYQYTVGVLVTLWCAPLAILFAALGLDRATYAQVRTWAWVVHAATGVRSRATGLDNVPPTGSYVVVSSHNSHLDAPAIVRTLPHPVYFVIKKELARIPLWGHAALKIGFIAVDRSDSQQARSEMARAVDSIRLGRRVLVFAEGTRSPDGHLQAFKKGGFHLAVDAQVPILPVAVNGSHRLLPKGAPAIRPGRLEVAVGRPISTAGLTKDDVPTLVERTHDAILVLRRRDPDFIEPGPASG
;
A
#
# COMPACT_ATOMS: atom_id res chain seq x y z
N MET A 1 -28.03 -10.62 -4.24
CA MET A 1 -28.69 -9.37 -4.72
C MET A 1 -27.64 -8.28 -4.85
N ARG A 2 -27.50 -7.60 -6.01
CA ARG A 2 -26.64 -6.43 -6.12
C ARG A 2 -27.32 -5.23 -5.44
N PRO A 3 -26.64 -4.50 -4.56
CA PRO A 3 -27.24 -3.33 -3.91
C PRO A 3 -27.63 -2.29 -4.99
N ARG A 4 -28.87 -1.79 -4.93
CA ARG A 4 -29.35 -0.69 -5.77
C ARG A 4 -28.85 0.62 -5.17
N TRP A 5 -27.83 1.20 -5.75
CA TRP A 5 -27.29 2.50 -5.33
C TRP A 5 -28.21 3.63 -5.77
N GLY A 6 -28.54 4.56 -4.85
CA GLY A 6 -29.33 5.74 -5.19
C GLY A 6 -28.59 6.70 -6.14
N LEU A 7 -29.35 7.53 -6.88
CA LEU A 7 -28.82 8.48 -7.86
C LEU A 7 -27.71 9.39 -7.28
N GLY A 8 -27.86 9.84 -6.02
CA GLY A 8 -26.84 10.68 -5.36
C GLY A 8 -25.49 9.96 -5.18
N VAL A 9 -25.51 8.65 -4.86
CA VAL A 9 -24.27 7.86 -4.74
C VAL A 9 -23.62 7.68 -6.11
N LEU A 10 -24.40 7.49 -7.17
CA LEU A 10 -23.88 7.37 -8.54
C LEU A 10 -23.28 8.67 -9.01
N ALA A 11 -23.94 9.81 -8.77
CA ALA A 11 -23.43 11.14 -9.10
C ALA A 11 -22.10 11.41 -8.36
N LEU A 12 -22.02 11.07 -7.08
CA LEU A 12 -20.80 11.18 -6.29
C LEU A 12 -19.68 10.28 -6.86
N ALA A 13 -20.01 9.06 -7.25
CA ALA A 13 -19.06 8.15 -7.88
C ALA A 13 -18.50 8.74 -9.17
N VAL A 14 -19.37 9.22 -10.06
CA VAL A 14 -18.97 9.86 -11.32
C VAL A 14 -18.04 11.05 -11.07
N TYR A 15 -18.39 11.93 -10.13
CA TYR A 15 -17.53 13.05 -9.73
C TYR A 15 -16.15 12.57 -9.28
N GLN A 16 -16.09 11.62 -8.35
CA GLN A 16 -14.83 11.11 -7.79
C GLN A 16 -13.96 10.42 -8.84
N TYR A 17 -14.56 9.60 -9.71
CA TYR A 17 -13.85 8.97 -10.83
C TYR A 17 -13.33 10.00 -11.83
N THR A 18 -14.14 11.00 -12.16
CA THR A 18 -13.73 12.11 -13.08
C THR A 18 -12.51 12.84 -12.50
N VAL A 19 -12.56 13.23 -11.22
CA VAL A 19 -11.40 13.87 -10.56
C VAL A 19 -10.19 12.93 -10.55
N GLY A 20 -10.37 11.64 -10.23
CA GLY A 20 -9.31 10.64 -10.26
C GLY A 20 -8.65 10.51 -11.63
N VAL A 21 -9.44 10.51 -12.71
CA VAL A 21 -8.94 10.48 -14.09
C VAL A 21 -8.19 11.78 -14.41
N LEU A 22 -8.77 12.94 -14.15
CA LEU A 22 -8.15 14.23 -14.47
C LEU A 22 -6.82 14.43 -13.74
N VAL A 23 -6.75 14.10 -12.44
CA VAL A 23 -5.49 14.20 -11.69
C VAL A 23 -4.46 13.17 -12.17
N THR A 24 -4.89 12.01 -12.65
CA THR A 24 -3.97 11.03 -13.26
C THR A 24 -3.42 11.53 -14.59
N LEU A 25 -4.29 12.13 -15.44
CA LEU A 25 -3.88 12.74 -16.71
C LEU A 25 -2.91 13.90 -16.50
N TRP A 26 -2.97 14.59 -15.37
CA TRP A 26 -2.02 15.65 -15.01
C TRP A 26 -0.72 15.11 -14.39
N CYS A 27 -0.82 14.30 -13.34
CA CYS A 27 0.34 13.89 -12.57
C CYS A 27 1.19 12.82 -13.27
N ALA A 28 0.57 11.88 -14.02
CA ALA A 28 1.31 10.76 -14.59
C ALA A 28 2.30 11.17 -15.69
N PRO A 29 1.98 12.04 -16.66
CA PRO A 29 2.96 12.51 -17.65
C PRO A 29 4.13 13.25 -17.01
N LEU A 30 3.85 14.10 -16.01
CA LEU A 30 4.89 14.83 -15.28
C LEU A 30 5.78 13.87 -14.47
N ALA A 31 5.20 12.86 -13.82
CA ALA A 31 5.97 11.84 -13.10
C ALA A 31 6.86 11.04 -14.05
N ILE A 32 6.37 10.68 -15.24
CA ILE A 32 7.15 9.99 -16.29
C ILE A 32 8.31 10.88 -16.76
N LEU A 33 8.02 12.14 -17.05
CA LEU A 33 9.05 13.10 -17.47
C LEU A 33 10.14 13.27 -16.41
N PHE A 34 9.75 13.54 -15.16
CA PHE A 34 10.69 13.74 -14.08
C PHE A 34 11.50 12.46 -13.77
N ALA A 35 10.88 11.28 -13.86
CA ALA A 35 11.59 10.02 -13.73
C ALA A 35 12.60 9.79 -14.86
N ALA A 36 12.26 10.16 -16.10
CA ALA A 36 13.17 10.09 -17.24
C ALA A 36 14.37 11.04 -17.12
N LEU A 37 14.18 12.17 -16.42
CA LEU A 37 15.23 13.15 -16.11
C LEU A 37 16.01 12.83 -14.83
N GLY A 38 15.73 11.72 -14.15
CA GLY A 38 16.38 11.35 -12.87
C GLY A 38 16.01 12.26 -11.69
N LEU A 39 14.92 13.02 -11.80
CA LEU A 39 14.45 13.96 -10.77
C LEU A 39 13.55 13.27 -9.75
N ASP A 40 14.10 12.36 -8.95
CA ASP A 40 13.34 11.50 -8.02
C ASP A 40 12.42 12.28 -7.05
N ARG A 41 12.90 13.43 -6.52
CA ARG A 41 12.09 14.27 -5.62
C ARG A 41 10.86 14.84 -6.33
N ALA A 42 11.03 15.34 -7.55
CA ALA A 42 9.93 15.88 -8.36
C ALA A 42 8.97 14.77 -8.79
N THR A 43 9.50 13.61 -9.16
CA THR A 43 8.71 12.41 -9.48
C THR A 43 7.81 12.02 -8.32
N TYR A 44 8.37 11.89 -7.12
CA TYR A 44 7.58 11.47 -5.97
C TYR A 44 6.62 12.58 -5.48
N ALA A 45 6.93 13.85 -5.71
CA ALA A 45 6.03 14.96 -5.47
C ALA A 45 4.73 14.81 -6.28
N GLN A 46 4.79 14.33 -7.54
CA GLN A 46 3.58 14.06 -8.33
C GLN A 46 2.73 12.93 -7.74
N VAL A 47 3.37 11.88 -7.21
CA VAL A 47 2.66 10.79 -6.52
C VAL A 47 1.94 11.31 -5.27
N ARG A 48 2.59 12.18 -4.47
CA ARG A 48 1.98 12.81 -3.29
C ARG A 48 0.87 13.79 -3.67
N THR A 49 1.05 14.57 -4.73
CA THR A 49 0.02 15.48 -5.26
C THR A 49 -1.22 14.70 -5.69
N TRP A 50 -1.03 13.62 -6.45
CA TRP A 50 -2.13 12.73 -6.83
C TRP A 50 -2.89 12.20 -5.61
N ALA A 51 -2.17 11.67 -4.62
CA ALA A 51 -2.76 11.16 -3.39
C ALA A 51 -3.49 12.26 -2.59
N TRP A 52 -2.94 13.48 -2.58
CA TRP A 52 -3.56 14.64 -1.92
C TRP A 52 -4.86 15.05 -2.60
N VAL A 53 -4.88 15.18 -3.93
CA VAL A 53 -6.08 15.56 -4.70
C VAL A 53 -7.18 14.53 -4.52
N VAL A 54 -6.85 13.23 -4.59
CA VAL A 54 -7.82 12.15 -4.35
C VAL A 54 -8.46 12.28 -2.97
N HIS A 55 -7.67 12.51 -1.92
CA HIS A 55 -8.20 12.69 -0.57
C HIS A 55 -9.03 13.96 -0.43
N ALA A 56 -8.56 15.10 -0.99
CA ALA A 56 -9.28 16.37 -0.94
C ALA A 56 -10.65 16.27 -1.63
N ALA A 57 -10.67 15.72 -2.87
CA ALA A 57 -11.89 15.57 -3.65
C ALA A 57 -12.91 14.60 -3.02
N THR A 58 -12.45 13.66 -2.22
CA THR A 58 -13.32 12.66 -1.56
C THR A 58 -13.67 13.02 -0.11
N GLY A 59 -13.15 14.13 0.41
CA GLY A 59 -13.35 14.55 1.81
C GLY A 59 -12.67 13.62 2.82
N VAL A 60 -11.69 12.83 2.38
CA VAL A 60 -10.93 11.94 3.25
C VAL A 60 -9.80 12.70 3.93
N ARG A 61 -9.74 12.58 5.26
CA ARG A 61 -8.67 13.15 6.08
C ARG A 61 -7.85 12.02 6.68
N SER A 62 -6.56 11.98 6.33
CA SER A 62 -5.61 11.00 6.91
C SER A 62 -4.74 11.66 7.98
N ARG A 63 -4.53 10.94 9.07
CA ARG A 63 -3.51 11.25 10.08
C ARG A 63 -2.56 10.08 10.20
N ALA A 64 -1.36 10.34 10.72
CA ALA A 64 -0.41 9.27 11.06
C ALA A 64 -0.12 9.28 12.56
N THR A 65 0.15 8.10 13.10
CA THR A 65 0.65 7.89 14.47
C THR A 65 1.87 6.97 14.42
N GLY A 66 2.77 7.13 15.38
CA GLY A 66 4.01 6.33 15.46
C GLY A 66 5.03 6.67 14.37
N LEU A 67 5.02 7.88 13.80
CA LEU A 67 6.01 8.30 12.80
C LEU A 67 7.45 8.26 13.32
N ASP A 68 7.65 8.39 14.64
CA ASP A 68 8.96 8.27 15.30
C ASP A 68 9.56 6.87 15.15
N ASN A 69 8.74 5.87 14.81
CA ASN A 69 9.19 4.52 14.50
C ASN A 69 9.77 4.38 13.08
N VAL A 70 9.55 5.36 12.20
CA VAL A 70 10.05 5.29 10.82
C VAL A 70 11.57 5.50 10.83
N PRO A 71 12.38 4.54 10.33
CA PRO A 71 13.82 4.74 10.26
C PRO A 71 14.16 6.02 9.49
N PRO A 72 14.98 6.93 10.05
CA PRO A 72 15.28 8.21 9.41
C PRO A 72 16.09 8.06 8.12
N THR A 73 16.88 7.00 8.05
CA THR A 73 17.74 6.66 6.92
C THR A 73 17.64 5.17 6.57
N GLY A 74 18.22 4.78 5.44
CA GLY A 74 18.27 3.39 5.01
C GLY A 74 16.99 2.90 4.34
N SER A 75 17.02 1.63 3.97
CA SER A 75 15.93 0.91 3.34
C SER A 75 15.14 0.11 4.36
N TYR A 76 13.89 -0.14 4.06
CA TYR A 76 13.01 -1.03 4.82
C TYR A 76 11.88 -1.52 3.94
N VAL A 77 11.28 -2.64 4.31
CA VAL A 77 10.05 -3.13 3.69
C VAL A 77 8.87 -2.73 4.55
N VAL A 78 7.98 -1.90 4.00
CA VAL A 78 6.69 -1.61 4.63
C VAL A 78 5.76 -2.78 4.39
N VAL A 79 5.31 -3.41 5.46
CA VAL A 79 4.27 -4.44 5.42
C VAL A 79 3.00 -3.84 5.99
N SER A 80 1.93 -3.81 5.18
CA SER A 80 0.68 -3.18 5.58
C SER A 80 -0.53 -4.10 5.41
N SER A 81 -1.54 -3.91 6.27
CA SER A 81 -2.91 -4.40 6.04
C SER A 81 -3.51 -3.77 4.80
N HIS A 82 -4.49 -4.44 4.17
CA HIS A 82 -5.13 -3.94 2.95
C HIS A 82 -6.65 -4.09 2.98
N ASN A 83 -7.33 -3.01 3.26
CA ASN A 83 -8.79 -2.99 3.41
C ASN A 83 -9.49 -2.22 2.27
N SER A 84 -8.78 -1.25 1.68
CA SER A 84 -9.39 -0.29 0.76
C SER A 84 -8.40 0.18 -0.30
N HIS A 85 -8.90 0.72 -1.40
CA HIS A 85 -8.08 1.48 -2.36
C HIS A 85 -7.54 2.78 -1.76
N LEU A 86 -8.08 3.24 -0.62
CA LEU A 86 -7.59 4.41 0.10
C LEU A 86 -6.28 4.16 0.87
N ASP A 87 -5.89 2.90 1.09
CA ASP A 87 -4.71 2.57 1.90
C ASP A 87 -3.42 3.09 1.26
N ALA A 88 -3.24 2.86 -0.05
CA ALA A 88 -2.05 3.30 -0.76
C ALA A 88 -1.87 4.84 -0.75
N PRO A 89 -2.86 5.66 -1.16
CA PRO A 89 -2.73 7.11 -1.09
C PRO A 89 -2.59 7.63 0.35
N ALA A 90 -3.19 6.97 1.35
CA ALA A 90 -3.02 7.36 2.75
C ALA A 90 -1.56 7.17 3.21
N ILE A 91 -0.96 6.02 2.91
CA ILE A 91 0.44 5.72 3.25
C ILE A 91 1.39 6.69 2.54
N VAL A 92 1.19 6.94 1.25
CA VAL A 92 1.99 7.89 0.46
C VAL A 92 1.97 9.29 1.07
N ARG A 93 0.81 9.72 1.56
CA ARG A 93 0.66 11.06 2.17
C ARG A 93 1.32 11.20 3.51
N THR A 94 1.32 10.14 4.30
CA THR A 94 1.66 10.21 5.73
C THR A 94 3.09 9.78 6.01
N LEU A 95 3.66 8.82 5.29
CA LEU A 95 5.06 8.46 5.49
C LEU A 95 6.00 9.54 4.98
N PRO A 96 7.10 9.83 5.72
CA PRO A 96 8.03 10.91 5.39
C PRO A 96 8.86 10.62 4.12
N HIS A 97 9.07 9.34 3.82
CA HIS A 97 9.93 8.90 2.73
C HIS A 97 9.16 8.33 1.55
N PRO A 98 9.71 8.38 0.32
CA PRO A 98 9.19 7.64 -0.82
C PRO A 98 9.06 6.16 -0.54
N VAL A 99 7.91 5.57 -0.90
CA VAL A 99 7.67 4.13 -0.87
C VAL A 99 7.22 3.64 -2.25
N TYR A 100 7.76 2.50 -2.67
CA TYR A 100 7.52 1.91 -3.98
C TYR A 100 6.70 0.64 -3.82
N PHE A 101 5.59 0.53 -4.53
CA PHE A 101 4.61 -0.53 -4.31
C PHE A 101 4.94 -1.79 -5.11
N VAL A 102 4.76 -2.95 -4.47
CA VAL A 102 4.58 -4.19 -5.20
C VAL A 102 3.12 -4.27 -5.64
N ILE A 103 2.90 -4.19 -6.94
CA ILE A 103 1.57 -4.17 -7.56
C ILE A 103 1.31 -5.45 -8.35
N LYS A 104 0.03 -5.74 -8.60
CA LYS A 104 -0.38 -6.83 -9.47
C LYS A 104 -0.09 -6.46 -10.93
N LYS A 105 0.40 -7.40 -11.76
CA LYS A 105 0.78 -7.19 -13.17
C LYS A 105 -0.33 -6.53 -14.00
N GLU A 106 -1.59 -6.87 -13.73
CA GLU A 106 -2.73 -6.29 -14.45
C GLU A 106 -2.88 -4.78 -14.20
N LEU A 107 -2.48 -4.28 -13.03
CA LEU A 107 -2.48 -2.84 -12.76
C LEU A 107 -1.45 -2.11 -13.61
N ALA A 108 -0.32 -2.73 -13.91
CA ALA A 108 0.68 -2.17 -14.81
C ALA A 108 0.20 -2.03 -16.27
N ARG A 109 -0.90 -2.70 -16.63
CA ARG A 109 -1.53 -2.60 -17.97
C ARG A 109 -2.53 -1.44 -18.09
N ILE A 110 -2.89 -0.77 -16.98
CA ILE A 110 -3.79 0.39 -17.01
C ILE A 110 -3.11 1.50 -17.81
N PRO A 111 -3.74 2.02 -18.90
CA PRO A 111 -3.15 3.06 -19.73
C PRO A 111 -2.69 4.25 -18.89
N LEU A 112 -1.56 4.83 -19.23
CA LEU A 112 -0.90 5.96 -18.60
C LEU A 112 -0.50 5.67 -17.12
N TRP A 113 -1.44 5.28 -16.26
CA TRP A 113 -1.18 5.02 -14.84
C TRP A 113 -0.15 3.90 -14.65
N GLY A 114 -0.34 2.76 -15.31
CA GLY A 114 0.55 1.61 -15.19
C GLY A 114 1.95 1.93 -15.71
N HIS A 115 2.04 2.64 -16.84
CA HIS A 115 3.32 3.08 -17.38
C HIS A 115 4.05 4.03 -16.42
N ALA A 116 3.33 5.00 -15.85
CA ALA A 116 3.89 5.90 -14.84
C ALA A 116 4.36 5.13 -13.60
N ALA A 117 3.55 4.19 -13.08
CA ALA A 117 3.90 3.38 -11.93
C ALA A 117 5.22 2.61 -12.13
N LEU A 118 5.40 1.97 -13.30
CA LEU A 118 6.63 1.26 -13.63
C LEU A 118 7.84 2.21 -13.78
N LYS A 119 7.67 3.37 -14.43
CA LYS A 119 8.74 4.36 -14.58
C LYS A 119 9.13 5.00 -13.25
N ILE A 120 8.20 5.18 -12.32
CA ILE A 120 8.47 5.64 -10.96
C ILE A 120 9.27 4.59 -10.18
N GLY A 121 9.16 3.30 -10.54
CA GLY A 121 9.89 2.22 -9.90
C GLY A 121 9.00 1.26 -9.08
N PHE A 122 7.68 1.26 -9.31
CA PHE A 122 6.80 0.23 -8.74
C PHE A 122 7.12 -1.12 -9.37
N ILE A 123 6.94 -2.18 -8.61
CA ILE A 123 7.31 -3.54 -8.99
C ILE A 123 6.04 -4.31 -9.33
N ALA A 124 5.87 -4.64 -10.62
CA ALA A 124 4.72 -5.42 -11.07
C ALA A 124 5.04 -6.92 -10.98
N VAL A 125 4.23 -7.67 -10.22
CA VAL A 125 4.42 -9.10 -10.01
C VAL A 125 3.28 -9.89 -10.65
N ASP A 126 3.63 -10.84 -11.50
CA ASP A 126 2.72 -11.87 -11.98
C ASP A 126 2.64 -13.00 -10.95
N ARG A 127 1.50 -13.10 -10.28
CA ARG A 127 1.28 -14.13 -9.25
C ARG A 127 0.86 -15.48 -9.82
N SER A 128 0.57 -15.55 -11.11
CA SER A 128 0.21 -16.79 -11.81
C SER A 128 1.44 -17.50 -12.37
N ASP A 129 2.55 -16.79 -12.59
CA ASP A 129 3.82 -17.31 -13.06
C ASP A 129 4.87 -17.25 -11.94
N SER A 130 5.21 -18.42 -11.38
CA SER A 130 6.15 -18.52 -10.25
C SER A 130 7.58 -18.16 -10.63
N GLN A 131 8.00 -18.38 -11.88
CA GLN A 131 9.35 -18.06 -12.35
C GLN A 131 9.49 -16.55 -12.57
N GLN A 132 8.51 -15.93 -13.25
CA GLN A 132 8.48 -14.48 -13.43
C GLN A 132 8.36 -13.77 -12.09
N ALA A 133 7.48 -14.23 -11.18
CA ALA A 133 7.37 -13.69 -9.84
C ALA A 133 8.71 -13.67 -9.09
N ARG A 134 9.49 -14.77 -9.16
CA ARG A 134 10.82 -14.83 -8.52
C ARG A 134 11.79 -13.82 -9.11
N SER A 135 11.83 -13.65 -10.45
CA SER A 135 12.72 -12.68 -11.09
C SER A 135 12.38 -11.25 -10.72
N GLU A 136 11.09 -10.89 -10.69
CA GLU A 136 10.64 -9.56 -10.25
C GLU A 136 10.93 -9.30 -8.77
N MET A 137 10.80 -10.34 -7.92
CA MET A 137 11.16 -10.24 -6.52
C MET A 137 12.67 -10.07 -6.32
N ALA A 138 13.52 -10.72 -7.11
CA ALA A 138 14.97 -10.49 -7.08
C ALA A 138 15.33 -9.04 -7.44
N ARG A 139 14.72 -8.48 -8.49
CA ARG A 139 14.87 -7.03 -8.83
C ARG A 139 14.40 -6.12 -7.70
N ALA A 140 13.35 -6.51 -6.98
CA ALA A 140 12.89 -5.78 -5.81
C ALA A 140 13.95 -5.77 -4.71
N VAL A 141 14.60 -6.90 -4.44
CA VAL A 141 15.72 -7.01 -3.48
C VAL A 141 16.86 -6.07 -3.86
N ASP A 142 17.28 -6.08 -5.13
CA ASP A 142 18.35 -5.19 -5.61
C ASP A 142 17.95 -3.72 -5.45
N SER A 143 16.71 -3.39 -5.75
CA SER A 143 16.18 -2.03 -5.56
C SER A 143 16.20 -1.59 -4.10
N ILE A 144 15.87 -2.50 -3.17
CA ILE A 144 15.93 -2.24 -1.72
C ILE A 144 17.38 -2.02 -1.28
N ARG A 145 18.32 -2.84 -1.74
CA ARG A 145 19.75 -2.70 -1.43
C ARG A 145 20.33 -1.37 -1.92
N LEU A 146 19.78 -0.83 -3.01
CA LEU A 146 20.12 0.49 -3.54
C LEU A 146 19.46 1.68 -2.81
N GLY A 147 18.81 1.45 -1.68
CA GLY A 147 18.26 2.50 -0.82
C GLY A 147 16.76 2.72 -0.95
N ARG A 148 16.04 1.94 -1.77
CA ARG A 148 14.58 2.08 -1.92
C ARG A 148 13.83 1.42 -0.77
N ARG A 149 12.64 1.96 -0.47
CA ARG A 149 11.70 1.46 0.52
C ARG A 149 10.51 0.87 -0.21
N VAL A 150 10.28 -0.42 -0.03
CA VAL A 150 9.24 -1.14 -0.77
C VAL A 150 8.04 -1.38 0.11
N LEU A 151 6.84 -1.15 -0.40
CA LEU A 151 5.58 -1.42 0.29
C LEU A 151 4.90 -2.65 -0.28
N VAL A 152 4.53 -3.54 0.62
CA VAL A 152 3.80 -4.77 0.31
C VAL A 152 2.52 -4.83 1.15
N PHE A 153 1.38 -5.00 0.49
CA PHE A 153 0.16 -5.42 1.15
C PHE A 153 0.20 -6.94 1.32
N ALA A 154 0.53 -7.38 2.55
CA ALA A 154 0.88 -8.79 2.80
C ALA A 154 -0.29 -9.77 2.60
N GLU A 155 -1.52 -9.33 2.74
CA GLU A 155 -2.72 -10.11 2.48
C GLU A 155 -2.88 -10.47 0.98
N GLY A 156 -2.25 -9.70 0.10
CA GLY A 156 -2.26 -9.90 -1.34
C GLY A 156 -3.57 -9.53 -2.05
N THR A 157 -4.62 -9.21 -1.32
CA THR A 157 -5.89 -8.67 -1.81
C THR A 157 -6.53 -7.82 -0.71
N ARG A 158 -7.47 -6.96 -1.07
CA ARG A 158 -8.23 -6.19 -0.08
C ARG A 158 -9.14 -7.13 0.70
N SER A 159 -9.22 -6.90 2.02
CA SER A 159 -10.17 -7.58 2.88
C SER A 159 -11.62 -7.34 2.39
N PRO A 160 -12.46 -8.36 2.31
CA PRO A 160 -13.86 -8.20 1.93
C PRO A 160 -14.72 -7.58 3.05
N ASP A 161 -14.36 -7.82 4.29
CA ASP A 161 -15.14 -7.55 5.50
C ASP A 161 -14.44 -6.65 6.52
N GLY A 162 -13.20 -6.22 6.21
CA GLY A 162 -12.39 -5.37 7.09
C GLY A 162 -11.54 -6.13 8.10
N HIS A 163 -11.67 -7.47 8.20
CA HIS A 163 -10.80 -8.28 9.04
C HIS A 163 -9.38 -8.37 8.48
N LEU A 164 -8.40 -8.49 9.37
CA LEU A 164 -7.02 -8.78 8.97
C LEU A 164 -6.94 -10.22 8.48
N GLN A 165 -6.47 -10.41 7.27
CA GLN A 165 -6.33 -11.73 6.65
C GLN A 165 -4.93 -12.31 6.88
N ALA A 166 -4.78 -13.61 6.62
CA ALA A 166 -3.49 -14.28 6.66
C ALA A 166 -2.50 -13.63 5.67
N PHE A 167 -1.26 -13.51 6.08
CA PHE A 167 -0.20 -12.90 5.28
C PHE A 167 0.49 -13.88 4.35
N LYS A 168 0.77 -13.43 3.14
CA LYS A 168 1.58 -14.16 2.16
C LYS A 168 3.05 -13.91 2.39
N LYS A 169 3.86 -14.95 2.27
CA LYS A 169 5.30 -14.94 2.59
C LYS A 169 6.17 -14.05 1.68
N GLY A 170 5.68 -13.68 0.46
CA GLY A 170 6.49 -12.99 -0.55
C GLY A 170 7.17 -11.70 -0.07
N GLY A 171 6.44 -10.81 0.61
CA GLY A 171 7.00 -9.57 1.13
C GLY A 171 8.05 -9.77 2.21
N PHE A 172 7.95 -10.87 2.97
CA PHE A 172 8.89 -11.22 4.03
C PHE A 172 10.20 -11.77 3.47
N HIS A 173 10.13 -12.56 2.40
CA HIS A 173 11.33 -12.98 1.65
C HIS A 173 12.11 -11.77 1.13
N LEU A 174 11.42 -10.71 0.65
CA LEU A 174 12.11 -9.47 0.25
C LEU A 174 12.94 -8.87 1.38
N ALA A 175 12.37 -8.77 2.58
CA ALA A 175 13.04 -8.18 3.72
C ALA A 175 14.23 -9.03 4.19
N VAL A 176 14.06 -10.36 4.23
CA VAL A 176 15.10 -11.31 4.61
C VAL A 176 16.22 -11.36 3.57
N ASP A 177 15.89 -11.48 2.27
CA ASP A 177 16.89 -11.54 1.20
C ASP A 177 17.67 -10.21 1.07
N ALA A 178 17.05 -9.07 1.40
CA ALA A 178 17.69 -7.75 1.42
C ALA A 178 18.37 -7.44 2.77
N GLN A 179 18.11 -8.19 3.83
CA GLN A 179 18.58 -7.96 5.21
C GLN A 179 18.21 -6.57 5.73
N VAL A 180 16.96 -6.12 5.47
CA VAL A 180 16.44 -4.82 5.89
C VAL A 180 15.23 -5.01 6.81
N PRO A 181 15.00 -4.11 7.79
CA PRO A 181 13.89 -4.26 8.72
C PRO A 181 12.53 -4.17 8.02
N ILE A 182 11.54 -4.86 8.61
CA ILE A 182 10.13 -4.67 8.27
C ILE A 182 9.57 -3.54 9.11
N LEU A 183 8.89 -2.59 8.45
CA LEU A 183 8.10 -1.54 9.10
C LEU A 183 6.62 -1.94 9.05
N PRO A 184 6.02 -2.42 10.15
CA PRO A 184 4.60 -2.78 10.18
C PRO A 184 3.73 -1.53 10.18
N VAL A 185 2.72 -1.52 9.31
CA VAL A 185 1.79 -0.40 9.14
C VAL A 185 0.35 -0.92 9.10
N ALA A 186 -0.56 -0.24 9.78
CA ALA A 186 -1.99 -0.47 9.65
C ALA A 186 -2.70 0.78 9.13
N VAL A 187 -3.70 0.59 8.25
CA VAL A 187 -4.60 1.67 7.85
C VAL A 187 -5.97 1.43 8.44
N ASN A 188 -6.33 2.24 9.42
CA ASN A 188 -7.56 2.15 10.20
C ASN A 188 -8.64 3.05 9.61
N GLY A 189 -9.89 2.58 9.59
CA GLY A 189 -11.05 3.33 9.08
C GLY A 189 -11.23 3.33 7.56
N SER A 190 -10.28 2.84 6.77
CA SER A 190 -10.35 2.89 5.31
C SER A 190 -11.43 1.97 4.73
N HIS A 191 -11.68 0.82 5.36
CA HIS A 191 -12.75 -0.09 4.97
C HIS A 191 -14.13 0.58 5.07
N ARG A 192 -14.41 1.31 6.15
CA ARG A 192 -15.67 2.05 6.34
C ARG A 192 -15.90 3.10 5.26
N LEU A 193 -14.83 3.79 4.83
CA LEU A 193 -14.92 4.86 3.84
C LEU A 193 -15.10 4.33 2.42
N LEU A 194 -14.43 3.21 2.09
CA LEU A 194 -14.54 2.56 0.79
C LEU A 194 -14.40 1.04 0.93
N PRO A 195 -15.48 0.34 1.31
CA PRO A 195 -15.50 -1.13 1.30
C PRO A 195 -15.22 -1.70 -0.09
N LYS A 196 -14.75 -2.94 -0.14
CA LYS A 196 -14.55 -3.64 -1.42
C LYS A 196 -15.87 -3.75 -2.18
N GLY A 197 -15.90 -3.21 -3.41
CA GLY A 197 -17.11 -3.21 -4.27
C GLY A 197 -18.02 -1.98 -4.11
N ALA A 198 -17.74 -1.06 -3.18
CA ALA A 198 -18.48 0.19 -3.09
C ALA A 198 -18.16 1.09 -4.31
N PRO A 199 -19.15 1.78 -4.88
CA PRO A 199 -18.98 2.61 -6.07
C PRO A 199 -18.35 3.98 -5.75
N ALA A 200 -18.53 4.50 -4.53
CA ALA A 200 -18.08 5.83 -4.13
C ALA A 200 -17.41 5.81 -2.77
N ILE A 201 -16.46 6.72 -2.59
CA ILE A 201 -15.77 6.97 -1.34
C ILE A 201 -16.64 7.86 -0.45
N ARG A 202 -16.86 7.45 0.78
CA ARG A 202 -17.51 8.27 1.80
C ARG A 202 -16.50 9.22 2.42
N PRO A 203 -16.85 10.49 2.67
CA PRO A 203 -15.97 11.39 3.41
C PRO A 203 -15.76 10.88 4.84
N GLY A 204 -14.59 11.17 5.41
CA GLY A 204 -14.30 10.76 6.78
C GLY A 204 -12.83 10.78 7.14
N ARG A 205 -12.51 10.15 8.27
CA ARG A 205 -11.15 10.10 8.80
C ARG A 205 -10.60 8.68 8.74
N LEU A 206 -9.34 8.58 8.39
CA LEU A 206 -8.55 7.36 8.51
C LEU A 206 -7.22 7.64 9.23
N GLU A 207 -6.65 6.60 9.79
CA GLU A 207 -5.36 6.66 10.48
C GLU A 207 -4.38 5.69 9.83
N VAL A 208 -3.15 6.17 9.61
CA VAL A 208 -2.00 5.33 9.28
C VAL A 208 -1.19 5.15 10.56
N ALA A 209 -1.30 3.97 11.17
CA ALA A 209 -0.58 3.63 12.39
C ALA A 209 0.71 2.88 12.04
N VAL A 210 1.85 3.42 12.50
CA VAL A 210 3.18 2.86 12.24
C VAL A 210 3.72 2.19 13.49
N GLY A 211 4.05 0.91 13.38
CA GLY A 211 4.63 0.11 14.45
C GLY A 211 6.16 0.20 14.50
N ARG A 212 6.74 -0.39 15.53
CA ARG A 212 8.20 -0.48 15.66
C ARG A 212 8.79 -1.37 14.58
N PRO A 213 9.93 -1.01 13.99
CA PRO A 213 10.61 -1.85 13.01
C PRO A 213 10.97 -3.22 13.60
N ILE A 214 10.78 -4.26 12.79
CA ILE A 214 11.14 -5.63 13.13
C ILE A 214 12.43 -5.96 12.36
N SER A 215 13.52 -6.24 13.10
CA SER A 215 14.82 -6.58 12.51
C SER A 215 14.75 -7.92 11.77
N THR A 216 15.41 -7.98 10.62
CA THR A 216 15.66 -9.21 9.84
C THR A 216 17.15 -9.57 9.79
N ALA A 217 17.99 -8.80 10.50
CA ALA A 217 19.43 -9.03 10.51
C ALA A 217 19.76 -10.47 10.98
N GLY A 218 20.48 -11.20 10.15
CA GLY A 218 20.86 -12.60 10.40
C GLY A 218 19.74 -13.63 10.19
N LEU A 219 18.51 -13.20 9.86
CA LEU A 219 17.43 -14.13 9.55
C LEU A 219 17.64 -14.79 8.17
N THR A 220 17.20 -16.05 8.09
CA THR A 220 17.23 -16.87 6.89
C THR A 220 15.81 -17.12 6.37
N LYS A 221 15.68 -17.85 5.27
CA LYS A 221 14.37 -18.22 4.71
C LYS A 221 13.56 -19.12 5.64
N ASP A 222 14.22 -19.86 6.52
CA ASP A 222 13.58 -20.75 7.50
C ASP A 222 12.89 -19.96 8.62
N ASP A 223 13.35 -18.73 8.88
CA ASP A 223 12.76 -17.83 9.89
C ASP A 223 11.52 -17.06 9.37
N VAL A 224 11.23 -17.14 8.06
CA VAL A 224 10.12 -16.38 7.44
C VAL A 224 8.76 -16.70 8.10
N PRO A 225 8.38 -17.94 8.44
CA PRO A 225 7.12 -18.21 9.12
C PRO A 225 6.97 -17.42 10.44
N THR A 226 7.96 -17.46 11.30
CA THR A 226 7.99 -16.73 12.57
C THR A 226 7.97 -15.21 12.36
N LEU A 227 8.67 -14.71 11.34
CA LEU A 227 8.66 -13.29 10.97
C LEU A 227 7.27 -12.84 10.50
N VAL A 228 6.55 -13.68 9.76
CA VAL A 228 5.16 -13.45 9.34
C VAL A 228 4.26 -13.29 10.57
N GLU A 229 4.30 -14.23 11.51
CA GLU A 229 3.50 -14.22 12.74
C GLU A 229 3.79 -12.95 13.57
N ARG A 230 5.05 -12.66 13.85
CA ARG A 230 5.45 -11.46 14.59
C ARG A 230 4.95 -10.17 13.93
N THR A 231 4.99 -10.10 12.60
CA THR A 231 4.52 -8.91 11.88
C THR A 231 3.00 -8.82 11.86
N HIS A 232 2.32 -9.97 11.73
CA HIS A 232 0.87 -10.05 11.81
C HIS A 232 0.37 -9.54 13.17
N ASP A 233 0.96 -10.01 14.26
CA ASP A 233 0.62 -9.59 15.62
C ASP A 233 0.87 -8.10 15.84
N ALA A 234 2.01 -7.59 15.34
CA ALA A 234 2.31 -6.17 15.41
C ALA A 234 1.25 -5.32 14.67
N ILE A 235 0.82 -5.76 13.48
CA ILE A 235 -0.25 -5.07 12.73
C ILE A 235 -1.61 -5.24 13.42
N LEU A 236 -1.90 -6.39 14.02
CA LEU A 236 -3.12 -6.61 14.80
C LEU A 236 -3.23 -5.62 15.96
N VAL A 237 -2.14 -5.41 16.71
CA VAL A 237 -2.08 -4.41 17.80
C VAL A 237 -2.35 -3.00 17.27
N LEU A 238 -1.83 -2.64 16.09
CA LEU A 238 -2.10 -1.35 15.47
C LEU A 238 -3.55 -1.22 15.00
N ARG A 239 -4.14 -2.31 14.54
CA ARG A 239 -5.54 -2.38 14.09
C ARG A 239 -6.53 -2.25 15.23
N ARG A 240 -6.21 -2.72 16.44
CA ARG A 240 -7.06 -2.58 17.64
C ARG A 240 -7.32 -1.13 18.04
N ARG A 241 -6.60 -0.17 17.47
CA ARG A 241 -6.85 1.28 17.62
C ARG A 241 -7.99 1.79 16.73
N ASP A 242 -8.45 0.98 15.76
CA ASP A 242 -9.60 1.31 14.91
C ASP A 242 -10.88 1.14 15.73
N PRO A 243 -11.74 2.17 15.86
CA PRO A 243 -13.03 2.03 16.56
C PRO A 243 -13.95 0.96 15.98
N ASP A 244 -13.75 0.63 14.70
CA ASP A 244 -14.54 -0.39 13.99
C ASP A 244 -13.76 -1.72 13.87
N PHE A 245 -12.73 -1.89 14.70
CA PHE A 245 -11.93 -3.12 14.68
C PHE A 245 -12.78 -4.30 15.16
N ILE A 246 -12.81 -5.34 14.35
CA ILE A 246 -13.44 -6.62 14.70
C ILE A 246 -12.30 -7.63 14.91
N GLU A 247 -12.26 -8.26 16.08
CA GLU A 247 -11.28 -9.30 16.36
C GLU A 247 -11.42 -10.44 15.36
N PRO A 248 -10.30 -10.97 14.82
CA PRO A 248 -10.35 -12.20 14.02
C PRO A 248 -11.02 -13.30 14.87
N GLY A 249 -12.00 -13.97 14.30
CA GLY A 249 -12.53 -15.18 14.92
C GLY A 249 -11.42 -16.21 15.14
N PRO A 250 -11.61 -17.19 16.03
CA PRO A 250 -10.64 -18.27 16.21
C PRO A 250 -10.36 -18.89 14.84
N ALA A 251 -9.06 -19.10 14.54
CA ALA A 251 -8.62 -19.71 13.30
C ALA A 251 -9.39 -21.04 13.15
N SER A 252 -10.23 -21.12 12.12
CA SER A 252 -10.82 -22.39 11.69
C SER A 252 -9.65 -23.29 11.27
N GLY A 253 -9.34 -24.24 12.14
CA GLY A 253 -8.30 -25.27 11.94
C GLY A 253 -8.53 -26.14 10.72
#